data_5dcba3a93af36342a85d1c8d4b777b2b
#
_entry.id   5dcba3a93af36342a85d1c8d4b777b2b
#
_cell.length_a   1.000
_cell.length_b   1.000
_cell.length_c   1.000
_cell.angle_alpha   90.00
_cell.angle_beta   90.00
_cell.angle_gamma   90.00
#
_symmetry.space_group_name_H-M   'P 1'
#
loop_
_entity.id
_entity.type
_entity.pdbx_description
1 polymer ?
#
loop_
_entity_poly.entity_id
_entity_poly.type
_entity_poly.pdbx_seq_one_letter_code
_entity_poly.pdbx_strand_id
1 'polypeptide(L)'
;MSVGVLIVDDSATMRGLIAAALKRDPDIEVLGFANDPIEAREQVKRLNPDVITLDIEMPHMNGLEFLEKIMRLRPTPVVMISTLTQAGADITVAALELGAVECIGKPQGGAGVGEAFAKLPDIVKGAARARVKPYSGPVAAPAERASGYSPVKDLVLAIGSSTGGVEALMTILANFPDTCPPTVITQHMPA
;
A
#
# COMPACT_ATOMS: atom_id res chain seq x y z
N MET A 1 3.82 -22.22 -1.85
CA MET A 1 2.55 -21.78 -1.22
C MET A 1 2.01 -20.65 -2.06
N SER A 2 0.77 -20.73 -2.51
CA SER A 2 0.10 -19.66 -3.25
C SER A 2 -0.25 -18.50 -2.32
N VAL A 3 -0.21 -17.28 -2.85
CA VAL A 3 -0.62 -16.06 -2.12
C VAL A 3 -2.13 -15.90 -2.27
N GLY A 4 -2.85 -15.98 -1.15
CA GLY A 4 -4.30 -15.83 -1.10
C GLY A 4 -4.74 -14.36 -1.11
N VAL A 5 -5.52 -13.95 -2.11
CA VAL A 5 -5.93 -12.56 -2.32
C VAL A 5 -7.44 -12.38 -2.18
N LEU A 6 -7.85 -11.39 -1.40
CA LEU A 6 -9.22 -10.87 -1.38
C LEU A 6 -9.29 -9.59 -2.21
N ILE A 7 -10.22 -9.52 -3.17
CA ILE A 7 -10.44 -8.35 -4.02
C ILE A 7 -11.64 -7.57 -3.50
N VAL A 8 -11.44 -6.29 -3.15
CA VAL A 8 -12.47 -5.39 -2.61
C VAL A 8 -12.60 -4.18 -3.54
N ASP A 9 -13.71 -4.08 -4.23
CA ASP A 9 -14.03 -3.01 -5.20
C ASP A 9 -15.54 -3.07 -5.47
N ASP A 10 -16.24 -1.95 -5.56
CA ASP A 10 -17.69 -1.93 -5.80
C ASP A 10 -18.05 -2.29 -7.25
N SER A 11 -17.15 -2.04 -8.19
CA SER A 11 -17.31 -2.36 -9.62
C SER A 11 -17.06 -3.84 -9.91
N ALA A 12 -18.11 -4.57 -10.31
CA ALA A 12 -17.97 -5.97 -10.74
C ALA A 12 -16.99 -6.13 -11.94
N THR A 13 -16.97 -5.13 -12.84
CA THR A 13 -16.03 -5.11 -13.95
C THR A 13 -14.60 -5.03 -13.46
N MET A 14 -14.32 -4.11 -12.52
CA MET A 14 -12.98 -3.93 -11.96
C MET A 14 -12.52 -5.18 -11.21
N ARG A 15 -13.37 -5.78 -10.37
CA ARG A 15 -13.08 -7.06 -9.72
C ARG A 15 -12.71 -8.15 -10.74
N GLY A 16 -13.45 -8.21 -11.87
CA GLY A 16 -13.15 -9.15 -12.95
C GLY A 16 -11.79 -8.93 -13.60
N LEU A 17 -11.43 -7.66 -13.83
CA LEU A 17 -10.15 -7.28 -14.43
C LEU A 17 -8.95 -7.57 -13.51
N ILE A 18 -9.07 -7.22 -12.25
CA ILE A 18 -8.07 -7.52 -11.22
C ILE A 18 -7.88 -9.05 -11.10
N ALA A 19 -8.98 -9.79 -11.00
CA ALA A 19 -8.93 -11.25 -10.94
C ALA A 19 -8.29 -11.87 -12.18
N ALA A 20 -8.60 -11.36 -13.37
CA ALA A 20 -7.99 -11.84 -14.61
C ALA A 20 -6.48 -11.56 -14.66
N ALA A 21 -6.03 -10.42 -14.13
CA ALA A 21 -4.62 -10.10 -14.05
C ALA A 21 -3.89 -11.03 -13.05
N LEU A 22 -4.45 -11.25 -11.87
CA LEU A 22 -3.86 -12.09 -10.82
C LEU A 22 -3.81 -13.58 -11.22
N LYS A 23 -4.84 -14.09 -11.90
CA LYS A 23 -4.89 -15.49 -12.37
C LYS A 23 -3.83 -15.86 -13.41
N ARG A 24 -3.10 -14.88 -13.96
CA ARG A 24 -1.96 -15.14 -14.86
C ARG A 24 -0.75 -15.71 -14.13
N ASP A 25 -0.68 -15.50 -12.82
CA ASP A 25 0.39 -16.01 -11.99
C ASP A 25 -0.10 -17.23 -11.20
N PRO A 26 0.48 -18.42 -11.40
CA PRO A 26 0.06 -19.66 -10.72
C PRO A 26 0.33 -19.64 -9.22
N ASP A 27 1.19 -18.72 -8.74
CA ASP A 27 1.48 -18.57 -7.32
C ASP A 27 0.47 -17.68 -6.58
N ILE A 28 -0.59 -17.22 -7.27
CA ILE A 28 -1.63 -16.36 -6.69
C ILE A 28 -2.99 -17.04 -6.79
N GLU A 29 -3.71 -17.06 -5.67
CA GLU A 29 -5.07 -17.57 -5.58
C GLU A 29 -6.04 -16.45 -5.18
N VAL A 30 -7.06 -16.19 -5.99
CA VAL A 30 -8.15 -15.27 -5.64
C VAL A 30 -9.13 -16.00 -4.75
N LEU A 31 -9.09 -15.72 -3.44
CA LEU A 31 -9.91 -16.38 -2.41
C LEU A 31 -11.38 -15.92 -2.44
N GLY A 32 -11.63 -14.69 -2.86
CA GLY A 32 -12.97 -14.15 -2.89
C GLY A 32 -13.04 -12.68 -3.33
N PHE A 33 -14.25 -12.18 -3.30
CA PHE A 33 -14.59 -10.81 -3.68
C PHE A 33 -15.44 -10.18 -2.60
N ALA A 34 -15.35 -8.85 -2.48
CA ALA A 34 -16.29 -8.05 -1.72
C ALA A 34 -16.64 -6.77 -2.49
N ASN A 35 -17.87 -6.32 -2.42
CA ASN A 35 -18.38 -5.15 -3.14
C ASN A 35 -18.46 -3.90 -2.25
N ASP A 36 -18.28 -4.08 -0.96
CA ASP A 36 -18.29 -3.00 0.02
C ASP A 36 -17.48 -3.38 1.27
N PRO A 37 -17.17 -2.41 2.16
CA PRO A 37 -16.40 -2.64 3.38
C PRO A 37 -17.07 -3.58 4.39
N ILE A 38 -18.40 -3.70 4.39
CA ILE A 38 -19.12 -4.58 5.32
C ILE A 38 -18.89 -6.04 4.91
N GLU A 39 -19.12 -6.34 3.64
CA GLU A 39 -18.84 -7.66 3.07
C GLU A 39 -17.34 -7.99 3.19
N ALA A 40 -16.46 -7.02 2.89
CA ALA A 40 -15.02 -7.20 2.99
C ALA A 40 -14.58 -7.62 4.40
N ARG A 41 -15.16 -7.01 5.45
CA ARG A 41 -14.88 -7.36 6.84
C ARG A 41 -15.19 -8.83 7.15
N GLU A 42 -16.33 -9.31 6.68
CA GLU A 42 -16.74 -10.71 6.90
C GLU A 42 -15.84 -11.67 6.08
N GLN A 43 -15.51 -11.30 4.84
CA GLN A 43 -14.62 -12.09 4.00
C GLN A 43 -13.20 -12.17 4.57
N VAL A 44 -12.64 -11.08 5.09
CA VAL A 44 -11.31 -11.06 5.75
C VAL A 44 -11.26 -12.04 6.92
N LYS A 45 -12.33 -12.09 7.73
CA LYS A 45 -12.40 -13.03 8.85
C LYS A 45 -12.50 -14.49 8.40
N ARG A 46 -13.30 -14.74 7.37
CA ARG A 46 -13.60 -16.08 6.88
C ARG A 46 -12.46 -16.69 6.06
N LEU A 47 -11.85 -15.89 5.17
CA LEU A 47 -10.88 -16.35 4.18
C LEU A 47 -9.44 -16.21 4.66
N ASN A 48 -9.17 -15.35 5.63
CA ASN A 48 -7.83 -15.05 6.14
C ASN A 48 -6.82 -14.77 4.99
N PRO A 49 -7.07 -13.76 4.14
CA PRO A 49 -6.22 -13.50 2.99
C PRO A 49 -4.82 -13.06 3.40
N ASP A 50 -3.82 -13.39 2.57
CA ASP A 50 -2.45 -12.91 2.72
C ASP A 50 -2.32 -11.45 2.25
N VAL A 51 -3.14 -11.06 1.27
CA VAL A 51 -3.18 -9.69 0.72
C VAL A 51 -4.61 -9.29 0.38
N ILE A 52 -4.93 -8.03 0.58
CA ILE A 52 -6.18 -7.41 0.15
C ILE A 52 -5.86 -6.40 -0.95
N THR A 53 -6.53 -6.48 -2.11
CA THR A 53 -6.61 -5.33 -3.03
C THR A 53 -7.85 -4.53 -2.66
N LEU A 54 -7.71 -3.21 -2.46
CA LEU A 54 -8.75 -2.37 -1.89
C LEU A 54 -8.96 -1.10 -2.73
N ASP A 55 -10.18 -0.92 -3.21
CA ASP A 55 -10.59 0.33 -3.85
C ASP A 55 -10.72 1.46 -2.82
N ILE A 56 -10.41 2.66 -3.23
CA ILE A 56 -10.58 3.87 -2.43
C ILE A 56 -12.03 4.38 -2.49
N GLU A 57 -12.61 4.39 -3.67
CA GLU A 57 -13.93 4.97 -3.92
C GLU A 57 -15.02 3.90 -3.83
N MET A 58 -15.56 3.70 -2.65
CA MET A 58 -16.66 2.76 -2.43
C MET A 58 -17.87 3.44 -1.77
N PRO A 59 -19.11 2.97 -2.04
CA PRO A 59 -20.30 3.45 -1.34
C PRO A 59 -20.23 3.15 0.16
N HIS A 60 -20.89 3.98 0.97
CA HIS A 60 -21.08 3.86 2.42
C HIS A 60 -19.84 4.08 3.28
N MET A 61 -18.65 3.71 2.84
CA MET A 61 -17.40 3.91 3.58
C MET A 61 -16.24 4.04 2.59
N ASN A 62 -15.46 5.09 2.77
CA ASN A 62 -14.24 5.28 1.99
C ASN A 62 -13.22 4.17 2.27
N GLY A 63 -12.50 3.73 1.24
CA GLY A 63 -11.45 2.71 1.36
C GLY A 63 -10.36 3.06 2.37
N LEU A 64 -10.02 4.35 2.55
CA LEU A 64 -9.07 4.78 3.57
C LEU A 64 -9.57 4.52 4.99
N GLU A 65 -10.85 4.78 5.27
CA GLU A 65 -11.44 4.47 6.58
C GLU A 65 -11.46 2.96 6.85
N PHE A 66 -11.67 2.17 5.81
CA PHE A 66 -11.62 0.72 5.93
C PHE A 66 -10.21 0.21 6.12
N LEU A 67 -9.23 0.78 5.39
CA LEU A 67 -7.79 0.51 5.57
C LEU A 67 -7.37 0.75 7.02
N GLU A 68 -7.70 1.92 7.60
CA GLU A 68 -7.39 2.22 9.00
C GLU A 68 -7.94 1.16 9.95
N LYS A 69 -9.20 0.74 9.74
CA LYS A 69 -9.82 -0.31 10.55
C LYS A 69 -9.12 -1.66 10.40
N ILE A 70 -8.71 -2.04 9.19
CA ILE A 70 -7.92 -3.26 8.94
C ILE A 70 -6.60 -3.16 9.69
N MET A 71 -5.85 -2.09 9.49
CA MET A 71 -4.51 -1.93 10.08
C MET A 71 -4.56 -1.87 11.61
N ARG A 72 -5.63 -1.35 12.20
CA ARG A 72 -5.79 -1.29 13.65
C ARG A 72 -6.25 -2.60 14.27
N LEU A 73 -7.18 -3.32 13.62
CA LEU A 73 -7.88 -4.45 14.23
C LEU A 73 -7.33 -5.80 13.80
N ARG A 74 -6.86 -5.89 12.58
CA ARG A 74 -6.30 -7.11 11.98
C ARG A 74 -5.33 -6.73 10.86
N PRO A 75 -4.13 -6.28 11.20
CA PRO A 75 -3.15 -5.86 10.20
C PRO A 75 -2.95 -6.93 9.13
N THR A 76 -3.32 -6.59 7.91
CA THR A 76 -3.22 -7.45 6.73
C THR A 76 -2.60 -6.60 5.63
N PRO A 77 -1.65 -7.11 4.83
CA PRO A 77 -1.10 -6.38 3.71
C PRO A 77 -2.19 -5.89 2.74
N VAL A 78 -2.21 -4.59 2.46
CA VAL A 78 -3.18 -3.97 1.54
C VAL A 78 -2.47 -3.30 0.39
N VAL A 79 -2.92 -3.58 -0.83
CA VAL A 79 -2.59 -2.85 -2.06
C VAL A 79 -3.80 -2.01 -2.44
N MET A 80 -3.66 -0.69 -2.37
CA MET A 80 -4.74 0.22 -2.77
C MET A 80 -4.86 0.30 -4.28
N ILE A 81 -6.07 0.39 -4.80
CA ILE A 81 -6.36 0.60 -6.22
C ILE A 81 -7.22 1.86 -6.35
N SER A 82 -6.71 2.87 -7.04
CA SER A 82 -7.30 4.22 -7.05
C SER A 82 -7.41 4.79 -8.46
N THR A 83 -8.38 5.67 -8.67
CA THR A 83 -8.38 6.55 -9.83
C THR A 83 -7.28 7.59 -9.69
N LEU A 84 -6.31 7.59 -10.62
CA LEU A 84 -5.20 8.55 -10.62
C LEU A 84 -5.70 9.93 -11.07
N THR A 85 -5.93 10.83 -10.09
CA THR A 85 -6.17 12.25 -10.32
C THR A 85 -5.11 13.06 -9.54
N GLN A 86 -5.00 14.37 -9.77
CA GLN A 86 -4.12 15.21 -8.92
C GLN A 86 -4.49 15.15 -7.44
N ALA A 87 -5.79 15.04 -7.12
CA ALA A 87 -6.26 14.75 -5.77
C ALA A 87 -5.83 13.34 -5.28
N GLY A 88 -5.53 12.42 -6.20
CA GLY A 88 -5.08 11.06 -5.90
C GLY A 88 -3.68 11.00 -5.29
N ALA A 89 -2.83 12.01 -5.49
CA ALA A 89 -1.50 12.04 -4.87
C ALA A 89 -1.60 12.17 -3.34
N ASP A 90 -2.45 13.08 -2.84
CA ASP A 90 -2.66 13.27 -1.39
C ASP A 90 -3.30 12.01 -0.78
N ILE A 91 -4.22 11.39 -1.50
CA ILE A 91 -4.88 10.15 -1.09
C ILE A 91 -3.89 8.98 -1.04
N THR A 92 -2.97 8.91 -2.02
CA THR A 92 -1.90 7.90 -2.05
C THR A 92 -0.99 8.02 -0.83
N VAL A 93 -0.57 9.25 -0.51
CA VAL A 93 0.26 9.50 0.69
C VAL A 93 -0.50 9.10 1.94
N ALA A 94 -1.76 9.53 2.10
CA ALA A 94 -2.58 9.17 3.24
C ALA A 94 -2.77 7.64 3.40
N ALA A 95 -2.96 6.92 2.28
CA ALA A 95 -3.06 5.46 2.32
C ALA A 95 -1.77 4.80 2.80
N LEU A 96 -0.62 5.27 2.31
CA LEU A 96 0.68 4.74 2.73
C LEU A 96 0.99 5.08 4.20
N GLU A 97 0.60 6.26 4.69
CA GLU A 97 0.71 6.65 6.11
C GLU A 97 -0.18 5.77 7.01
N LEU A 98 -1.33 5.34 6.53
CA LEU A 98 -2.21 4.40 7.22
C LEU A 98 -1.68 2.96 7.18
N GLY A 99 -0.61 2.68 6.44
CA GLY A 99 0.05 1.39 6.39
C GLY A 99 -0.29 0.54 5.16
N ALA A 100 -0.88 1.11 4.10
CA ALA A 100 -0.95 0.41 2.82
C ALA A 100 0.46 0.09 2.32
N VAL A 101 0.64 -1.11 1.76
CA VAL A 101 1.96 -1.53 1.26
C VAL A 101 2.29 -0.86 -0.06
N GLU A 102 1.27 -0.64 -0.90
CA GLU A 102 1.42 -0.03 -2.21
C GLU A 102 0.09 0.60 -2.67
N CYS A 103 0.17 1.56 -3.59
CA CYS A 103 -0.98 2.12 -4.29
C CYS A 103 -0.74 2.02 -5.80
N ILE A 104 -1.75 1.60 -6.54
CA ILE A 104 -1.71 1.51 -8.01
C ILE A 104 -2.91 2.21 -8.63
N GLY A 105 -2.71 2.77 -9.84
CA GLY A 105 -3.77 3.43 -10.58
C GLY A 105 -4.72 2.46 -11.26
N LYS A 106 -6.03 2.80 -11.23
CA LYS A 106 -7.02 2.18 -12.12
C LYS A 106 -6.70 2.57 -13.58
N PRO A 107 -6.86 1.67 -14.55
CA PRO A 107 -6.66 1.99 -15.95
C PRO A 107 -7.63 3.10 -16.39
N GLN A 108 -7.10 4.19 -16.92
CA GLN A 108 -7.90 5.22 -17.56
C GLN A 108 -8.15 4.87 -19.03
N GLY A 109 -9.35 5.16 -19.54
CA GLY A 109 -9.88 4.68 -20.80
C GLY A 109 -8.92 4.74 -21.99
N GLY A 110 -8.77 3.63 -22.70
CA GLY A 110 -8.03 3.49 -23.96
C GLY A 110 -6.69 2.76 -23.87
N ALA A 111 -5.99 2.77 -22.75
CA ALA A 111 -4.85 1.88 -22.53
C ALA A 111 -5.38 0.45 -22.28
N GLY A 112 -4.82 -0.54 -22.95
CA GLY A 112 -5.27 -1.92 -22.82
C GLY A 112 -5.26 -2.33 -21.33
N VAL A 113 -6.42 -2.73 -20.84
CA VAL A 113 -6.62 -3.15 -19.43
C VAL A 113 -5.56 -4.16 -18.96
N GLY A 114 -4.99 -4.94 -19.88
CA GLY A 114 -3.89 -5.87 -19.60
C GLY A 114 -2.58 -5.20 -19.22
N GLU A 115 -2.35 -3.96 -19.63
CA GLU A 115 -1.11 -3.24 -19.40
C GLU A 115 -1.09 -2.56 -18.03
N ALA A 116 -2.22 -1.99 -17.59
CA ALA A 116 -2.34 -1.31 -16.31
C ALA A 116 -2.16 -2.24 -15.11
N PHE A 117 -2.59 -3.50 -15.22
CA PHE A 117 -2.43 -4.51 -14.17
C PHE A 117 -1.32 -5.53 -14.46
N ALA A 118 -0.45 -5.29 -15.46
CA ALA A 118 0.63 -6.23 -15.80
C ALA A 118 1.59 -6.49 -14.62
N LYS A 119 1.84 -5.47 -13.80
CA LYS A 119 2.72 -5.55 -12.62
C LYS A 119 1.99 -5.98 -11.34
N LEU A 120 0.66 -6.07 -11.36
CA LEU A 120 -0.13 -6.37 -10.15
C LEU A 120 0.26 -7.70 -9.49
N PRO A 121 0.50 -8.80 -10.21
CA PRO A 121 0.95 -10.05 -9.59
C PRO A 121 2.24 -9.90 -8.79
N ASP A 122 3.24 -9.19 -9.32
CA ASP A 122 4.51 -8.97 -8.62
C ASP A 122 4.35 -8.07 -7.40
N ILE A 123 3.52 -7.03 -7.50
CA ILE A 123 3.18 -6.14 -6.38
C ILE A 123 2.49 -6.93 -5.26
N VAL A 124 1.52 -7.76 -5.59
CA VAL A 124 0.79 -8.60 -4.62
C VAL A 124 1.73 -9.60 -3.94
N LYS A 125 2.61 -10.27 -4.68
CA LYS A 125 3.63 -11.15 -4.09
C LYS A 125 4.61 -10.39 -3.20
N GLY A 126 4.97 -9.17 -3.59
CA GLY A 126 5.77 -8.27 -2.77
C GLY A 126 5.05 -7.90 -1.47
N ALA A 127 3.78 -7.51 -1.57
CA ALA A 127 2.94 -7.15 -0.44
C ALA A 127 2.74 -8.31 0.55
N ALA A 128 2.56 -9.54 0.06
CA ALA A 128 2.43 -10.73 0.91
C ALA A 128 3.65 -10.98 1.81
N ARG A 129 4.83 -10.46 1.42
CA ARG A 129 6.08 -10.55 2.22
C ARG A 129 6.26 -9.40 3.19
N ALA A 130 5.45 -8.35 3.07
CA ALA A 130 5.56 -7.18 3.93
C ALA A 130 5.11 -7.52 5.35
N ARG A 131 5.84 -7.00 6.34
CA ARG A 131 5.46 -7.08 7.75
C ARG A 131 4.69 -5.83 8.13
N VAL A 132 3.38 -5.86 7.95
CA VAL A 132 2.52 -4.77 8.39
C VAL A 132 2.38 -4.78 9.92
N LYS A 133 2.39 -3.59 10.52
CA LYS A 133 2.20 -3.39 11.96
C LYS A 133 0.81 -2.83 12.23
N PRO A 134 0.26 -3.06 13.45
CA PRO A 134 -0.95 -2.37 13.85
C PRO A 134 -0.77 -0.85 13.75
N TYR A 135 -1.69 -0.18 13.07
CA TYR A 135 -1.72 1.28 13.04
C TYR A 135 -2.06 1.82 14.43
N SER A 136 -1.15 2.56 15.02
CA SER A 136 -1.27 3.15 16.36
C SER A 136 -1.47 4.67 16.35
N GLY A 137 -1.83 5.23 15.19
CA GLY A 137 -1.94 6.67 14.99
C GLY A 137 -0.69 7.27 14.34
N PRO A 138 -0.71 8.59 14.07
CA PRO A 138 0.45 9.29 13.51
C PRO A 138 1.70 9.01 14.35
N VAL A 139 2.81 8.76 13.68
CA VAL A 139 4.11 8.59 14.37
C VAL A 139 4.40 9.88 15.12
N ALA A 140 4.32 9.83 16.44
CA ALA A 140 4.77 10.96 17.24
C ALA A 140 6.24 11.23 16.92
N ALA A 141 6.60 12.48 16.71
CA ALA A 141 8.00 12.85 16.58
C ALA A 141 8.75 12.33 17.81
N PRO A 142 9.91 11.69 17.65
CA PRO A 142 10.67 11.18 18.79
C PRO A 142 10.92 12.32 19.76
N ALA A 143 10.70 12.05 21.05
CA ALA A 143 10.86 13.05 22.12
C ALA A 143 12.31 13.56 22.23
N GLU A 144 13.26 12.79 21.77
CA GLU A 144 14.68 13.16 21.70
C GLU A 144 15.26 12.68 20.36
N ARG A 145 15.72 13.62 19.53
CA ARG A 145 16.53 13.27 18.36
C ARG A 145 17.91 12.84 18.80
N ALA A 146 18.53 11.89 18.09
CA ALA A 146 19.87 11.41 18.41
C ALA A 146 20.85 12.59 18.54
N SER A 147 21.21 12.93 19.75
CA SER A 147 22.21 13.95 20.05
C SER A 147 23.61 13.34 19.93
N GLY A 148 24.54 14.08 19.33
CA GLY A 148 25.95 13.69 19.27
C GLY A 148 26.43 13.09 17.94
N TYR A 149 25.59 13.04 16.90
CA TYR A 149 26.08 12.70 15.57
C TYR A 149 26.85 13.90 14.98
N SER A 150 28.11 13.65 14.60
CA SER A 150 28.92 14.60 13.84
C SER A 150 29.07 14.06 12.43
N PRO A 151 28.55 14.74 11.39
CA PRO A 151 28.64 14.25 10.03
C PRO A 151 30.10 14.17 9.57
N VAL A 152 30.42 13.08 8.86
CA VAL A 152 31.70 13.00 8.14
C VAL A 152 31.70 14.07 7.06
N LYS A 153 32.78 14.81 6.95
CA LYS A 153 32.92 15.85 5.94
C LYS A 153 32.76 15.26 4.53
N ASP A 154 32.06 15.97 3.68
CA ASP A 154 31.82 15.60 2.25
C ASP A 154 31.01 14.28 2.06
N LEU A 155 30.26 13.84 3.07
CA LEU A 155 29.35 12.70 2.96
C LEU A 155 28.02 13.15 2.36
N VAL A 156 27.52 12.39 1.38
CA VAL A 156 26.15 12.46 0.88
C VAL A 156 25.49 11.10 1.08
N LEU A 157 24.29 11.09 1.65
CA LEU A 157 23.51 9.88 1.82
C LEU A 157 22.53 9.74 0.64
N ALA A 158 22.50 8.56 0.01
CA ALA A 158 21.52 8.24 -1.02
C ALA A 158 20.65 7.07 -0.55
N ILE A 159 19.33 7.24 -0.61
CA ILE A 159 18.35 6.24 -0.20
C ILE A 159 17.45 5.93 -1.40
N GLY A 160 17.41 4.66 -1.82
CA GLY A 160 16.48 4.16 -2.83
C GLY A 160 15.41 3.30 -2.17
N SER A 161 14.15 3.49 -2.57
CA SER A 161 13.02 2.83 -1.97
C SER A 161 11.90 2.57 -2.98
N SER A 162 11.11 1.50 -2.76
CA SER A 162 10.01 1.08 -3.61
C SER A 162 8.84 0.57 -2.74
N THR A 163 8.21 -0.55 -3.09
CA THR A 163 7.08 -1.14 -2.36
C THR A 163 7.35 -1.24 -0.86
N GLY A 164 6.45 -0.68 -0.04
CA GLY A 164 6.60 -0.61 1.43
C GLY A 164 7.64 0.40 1.92
N GLY A 165 8.26 1.18 1.02
CA GLY A 165 9.33 2.10 1.36
C GLY A 165 8.91 3.35 2.09
N VAL A 166 7.68 3.81 1.90
CA VAL A 166 7.20 5.07 2.49
C VAL A 166 7.19 4.97 4.02
N GLU A 167 6.63 3.91 4.60
CA GLU A 167 6.62 3.69 6.06
C GLU A 167 8.05 3.62 6.62
N ALA A 168 8.94 2.89 5.92
CA ALA A 168 10.34 2.78 6.31
C ALA A 168 11.05 4.13 6.28
N LEU A 169 10.85 4.93 5.21
CA LEU A 169 11.42 6.27 5.08
C LEU A 169 10.90 7.22 6.17
N MET A 170 9.60 7.23 6.43
CA MET A 170 9.01 8.04 7.49
C MET A 170 9.62 7.70 8.85
N THR A 171 9.77 6.41 9.15
CA THR A 171 10.42 5.96 10.39
C THR A 171 11.88 6.38 10.49
N ILE A 172 12.65 6.26 9.40
CA ILE A 172 14.07 6.62 9.36
C ILE A 172 14.22 8.13 9.49
N LEU A 173 13.50 8.92 8.66
CA LEU A 173 13.64 10.36 8.60
C LEU A 173 13.17 11.06 9.88
N ALA A 174 12.13 10.54 10.54
CA ALA A 174 11.68 11.04 11.83
C ALA A 174 12.77 10.98 12.92
N ASN A 175 13.75 10.07 12.77
CA ASN A 175 14.86 9.89 13.71
C ASN A 175 16.18 10.52 13.24
N PHE A 176 16.19 11.20 12.08
CA PHE A 176 17.41 11.85 11.61
C PHE A 176 17.80 13.00 12.54
N PRO A 177 19.09 13.13 12.88
CA PRO A 177 19.60 14.28 13.62
C PRO A 177 19.54 15.55 12.74
N ASP A 178 19.41 16.72 13.36
CA ASP A 178 19.41 18.01 12.64
C ASP A 178 20.72 18.26 11.86
N THR A 179 21.78 17.55 12.22
CA THR A 179 23.11 17.59 11.61
C THR A 179 23.35 16.47 10.60
N CYS A 180 22.29 15.79 10.12
CA CYS A 180 22.44 14.70 9.13
C CYS A 180 23.12 15.24 7.85
N PRO A 181 23.87 14.36 7.13
CA PRO A 181 24.45 14.75 5.86
C PRO A 181 23.37 15.09 4.84
N PRO A 182 23.69 15.86 3.78
CA PRO A 182 22.80 16.02 2.64
C PRO A 182 22.30 14.66 2.16
N THR A 183 20.98 14.50 2.08
CA THR A 183 20.34 13.23 1.77
C THR A 183 19.52 13.33 0.51
N VAL A 184 19.76 12.43 -0.43
CA VAL A 184 18.98 12.28 -1.67
C VAL A 184 18.13 11.03 -1.54
N ILE A 185 16.83 11.16 -1.79
CA ILE A 185 15.88 10.05 -1.68
C ILE A 185 15.20 9.83 -3.02
N THR A 186 15.17 8.57 -3.47
CA THR A 186 14.38 8.13 -4.61
C THR A 186 13.36 7.11 -4.13
N GLN A 187 12.07 7.45 -4.22
CA GLN A 187 10.94 6.57 -3.92
C GLN A 187 10.15 6.32 -5.19
N HIS A 188 9.92 5.04 -5.52
CA HIS A 188 8.97 4.69 -6.57
C HIS A 188 7.56 5.05 -6.11
N MET A 189 6.88 5.90 -6.87
CA MET A 189 5.49 6.30 -6.65
C MET A 189 4.68 5.94 -7.89
N PRO A 190 3.39 5.61 -7.73
CA PRO A 190 2.48 5.48 -8.87
C PRO A 190 2.45 6.79 -9.66
N ALA A 191 2.41 6.67 -10.98
CA ALA A 191 2.32 7.82 -11.90
C ALA A 191 0.92 8.43 -11.90
#